data_bb2cd0f90e508ae455fe0e799c12eec5
#
_entry.id   bb2cd0f90e508ae455fe0e799c12eec5
#
_cell.length_a   1.000
_cell.length_b   1.000
_cell.length_c   1.000
_cell.angle_alpha   90.00
_cell.angle_beta   90.00
_cell.angle_gamma   90.00
#
_symmetry.space_group_name_H-M   'P 1'
#
loop_
_entity.id
_entity.type
_entity.pdbx_description
1 polymer ?
#
loop_
_entity_poly.entity_id
_entity_poly.type
_entity_poly.pdbx_seq_one_letter_code
_entity_poly.pdbx_strand_id
1 'polypeptide(L)'
;MLLVLFTNLRQTLLKPWIIWSITTGNMSETTETTESESRIQKVPSHIVPATSYGYKMEKQGAQNIALVNGTPYPVPKFDDPYKKREWMLEHMAGAFRVFGRRGFGEGSAGHISIRDPVDPNTFWINPLGVHFSLLTASDMIHMDMDGHMLRDGNTTGSVNAAGFSIHSAFLKARPDVNAACHTHSVFGKAYSAFGKPLDMLNQDGCLFYKNQAVYTGFGGVAIEKEEGRRIAKAAGKANAIILQNHGLLTAGTTVDEAAYLYTLMERTCQCQLLADAAESDGRKKVIIPDETAEYTKFMDYDPESMYLEFQVDLGYEIAKDNSFMSFTNAKNAK
;
A
#
# COMPACT_ATOMS: atom_id res chain seq x y z
N MET A 1 -28.95 43.75 16.37
CA MET A 1 -29.77 43.87 17.61
C MET A 1 -30.12 42.45 18.02
N LEU A 2 -29.59 41.93 18.95
CA LEU A 2 -29.53 41.40 20.30
C LEU A 2 -28.53 40.27 20.35
N LEU A 3 -27.42 40.42 20.99
CA LEU A 3 -27.04 40.35 22.42
C LEU A 3 -27.11 38.94 23.02
N VAL A 4 -25.95 38.31 23.16
CA VAL A 4 -25.24 37.81 24.34
C VAL A 4 -26.06 37.08 25.41
N LEU A 5 -25.63 35.87 25.74
CA LEU A 5 -25.52 35.45 27.14
C LEU A 5 -24.46 34.30 27.27
N PHE A 6 -23.36 34.69 27.92
CA PHE A 6 -22.41 33.78 28.56
C PHE A 6 -22.99 33.33 29.90
N THR A 7 -22.89 32.05 30.23
CA THR A 7 -22.83 31.62 31.64
C THR A 7 -21.85 30.47 31.83
N ASN A 8 -20.90 30.71 32.70
CA ASN A 8 -19.93 29.84 33.31
C ASN A 8 -20.58 28.63 33.99
N LEU A 9 -19.92 27.50 33.92
CA LEU A 9 -19.87 26.56 35.05
C LEU A 9 -18.49 25.90 35.13
N ARG A 10 -17.79 26.31 36.15
CA ARG A 10 -16.56 25.73 36.68
C ARG A 10 -16.88 24.61 37.67
N GLN A 11 -15.91 23.69 37.79
CA GLN A 11 -15.64 22.78 38.92
C GLN A 11 -16.51 21.51 38.95
N THR A 12 -15.98 20.33 39.10
CA THR A 12 -14.99 19.74 40.01
C THR A 12 -14.88 18.26 39.74
N LEU A 13 -13.72 17.63 39.77
CA LEU A 13 -13.32 16.59 40.75
C LEU A 13 -12.13 15.79 40.23
N LEU A 14 -11.01 16.06 40.86
CA LEU A 14 -9.85 15.18 40.94
C LEU A 14 -10.23 13.89 41.68
N LYS A 15 -9.89 12.74 41.18
CA LYS A 15 -9.79 11.49 41.97
C LYS A 15 -8.41 10.86 41.85
N PRO A 16 -7.91 10.18 42.92
CA PRO A 16 -6.50 9.99 43.14
C PRO A 16 -5.95 8.72 42.50
N TRP A 17 -4.66 8.75 42.30
CA TRP A 17 -3.80 7.65 41.89
C TRP A 17 -3.87 6.46 42.87
N ILE A 18 -4.21 5.27 42.37
CA ILE A 18 -4.05 4.01 43.11
C ILE A 18 -2.67 3.47 42.78
N ILE A 19 -1.82 3.46 43.84
CA ILE A 19 -0.52 2.79 43.83
C ILE A 19 -0.79 1.30 43.97
N TRP A 20 -0.42 0.50 42.97
CA TRP A 20 -0.35 -0.97 43.10
C TRP A 20 1.05 -1.38 43.51
N SER A 21 1.09 -2.05 44.64
CA SER A 21 2.25 -2.69 45.22
C SER A 21 2.75 -3.84 44.36
N ILE A 22 4.04 -3.85 44.06
CA ILE A 22 4.72 -4.91 43.32
C ILE A 22 5.00 -6.05 44.32
N THR A 23 4.32 -7.16 44.16
CA THR A 23 4.74 -8.44 44.77
C THR A 23 5.65 -9.16 43.77
N THR A 24 6.88 -9.39 44.21
CA THR A 24 7.89 -10.20 43.53
C THR A 24 7.47 -11.66 43.51
N GLY A 25 7.09 -12.17 42.36
CA GLY A 25 6.94 -13.59 42.05
C GLY A 25 8.08 -14.04 41.15
N ASN A 26 8.86 -15.00 41.59
CA ASN A 26 9.87 -15.71 40.79
C ASN A 26 9.21 -16.32 39.55
N MET A 27 9.57 -15.84 38.37
CA MET A 27 9.31 -16.53 37.12
C MET A 27 10.60 -17.18 36.64
N SER A 28 10.52 -18.49 36.51
CA SER A 28 11.54 -19.32 35.85
C SER A 28 11.79 -18.85 34.43
N GLU A 29 13.04 -18.59 34.12
CA GLU A 29 13.51 -18.41 32.72
C GLU A 29 13.25 -19.66 31.90
N THR A 30 12.27 -19.63 31.03
CA THR A 30 12.23 -20.53 29.87
C THR A 30 12.83 -19.77 28.72
N THR A 31 14.00 -20.21 28.30
CA THR A 31 14.73 -19.76 27.11
C THR A 31 13.93 -20.06 25.84
N GLU A 32 13.17 -19.09 25.35
CA GLU A 32 12.75 -19.02 23.94
C GLU A 32 13.68 -18.07 23.18
N THR A 33 14.88 -18.54 22.93
CA THR A 33 15.85 -17.85 22.08
C THR A 33 16.12 -18.71 20.87
N THR A 34 15.36 -18.55 19.76
CA THR A 34 15.85 -19.05 18.45
C THR A 34 15.17 -18.46 17.20
N GLU A 35 14.07 -17.70 17.29
CA GLU A 35 13.42 -17.16 16.07
C GLU A 35 13.67 -15.65 15.79
N SER A 36 14.26 -14.90 16.74
CA SER A 36 14.47 -13.45 16.55
C SER A 36 15.74 -13.10 15.78
N GLU A 37 16.74 -13.97 15.77
CA GLU A 37 18.04 -13.67 15.13
C GLU A 37 18.00 -13.66 13.58
N SER A 38 17.03 -14.34 12.96
CA SER A 38 16.94 -14.44 11.49
C SER A 38 16.35 -13.21 10.80
N ARG A 39 15.76 -12.25 11.55
CA ARG A 39 15.09 -11.06 10.99
C ARG A 39 15.91 -9.78 11.08
N ILE A 40 17.01 -9.78 11.79
CA ILE A 40 17.85 -8.60 11.93
C ILE A 40 18.71 -8.42 10.68
N GLN A 41 18.49 -7.34 9.96
CA GLN A 41 19.31 -6.94 8.81
C GLN A 41 20.20 -5.76 9.20
N LYS A 42 21.50 -5.86 8.91
CA LYS A 42 22.43 -4.75 9.11
C LYS A 42 22.24 -3.69 8.04
N VAL A 43 22.52 -2.44 8.39
CA VAL A 43 22.55 -1.34 7.43
C VAL A 43 23.48 -1.71 6.27
N PRO A 44 23.04 -1.62 5.01
CA PRO A 44 23.87 -1.89 3.85
C PRO A 44 25.17 -1.05 3.88
N SER A 45 26.28 -1.64 3.46
CA SER A 45 27.62 -1.00 3.53
C SER A 45 27.75 0.28 2.70
N HIS A 46 26.85 0.49 1.73
CA HIS A 46 26.84 1.72 0.91
C HIS A 46 26.08 2.87 1.58
N ILE A 47 25.36 2.60 2.69
CA ILE A 47 24.71 3.63 3.50
C ILE A 47 25.70 4.05 4.57
N VAL A 48 26.04 5.34 4.58
CA VAL A 48 26.91 5.93 5.60
C VAL A 48 26.04 6.80 6.49
N PRO A 49 25.52 6.28 7.63
CA PRO A 49 24.66 7.07 8.49
C PRO A 49 25.40 8.29 9.04
N ALA A 50 24.72 9.43 9.12
CA ALA A 50 25.26 10.61 9.76
C ALA A 50 25.49 10.33 11.24
N THR A 51 26.74 10.17 11.64
CA THR A 51 27.12 9.75 13.00
C THR A 51 26.60 10.69 14.09
N SER A 52 26.35 11.95 13.75
CA SER A 52 25.76 12.96 14.63
C SER A 52 24.31 12.66 15.05
N TYR A 53 23.59 11.84 14.30
CA TYR A 53 22.18 11.51 14.57
C TYR A 53 21.98 10.19 15.32
N GLY A 54 23.03 9.39 15.53
CA GLY A 54 22.96 8.13 16.26
C GLY A 54 22.07 7.09 15.60
N TYR A 55 22.14 6.97 14.26
CA TYR A 55 21.34 6.01 13.50
C TYR A 55 21.54 4.57 13.98
N LYS A 56 20.44 3.81 14.06
CA LYS A 56 20.51 2.37 14.26
C LYS A 56 21.15 1.69 13.06
N MET A 57 22.00 0.70 13.30
CA MET A 57 22.73 -0.03 12.27
C MET A 57 22.07 -1.36 11.89
N GLU A 58 20.91 -1.66 12.48
CA GLU A 58 20.20 -2.93 12.29
C GLU A 58 18.74 -2.65 11.99
N LYS A 59 18.19 -3.42 11.04
CA LYS A 59 16.78 -3.42 10.68
C LYS A 59 16.08 -4.64 11.27
N GLN A 60 14.92 -4.41 11.87
CA GLN A 60 14.10 -5.45 12.49
C GLN A 60 12.71 -5.59 11.84
N GLY A 61 12.54 -5.11 10.61
CA GLY A 61 11.25 -5.09 9.94
C GLY A 61 10.21 -4.27 10.71
N ALA A 62 8.96 -4.71 10.73
CA ALA A 62 7.88 -4.01 11.44
C ALA A 62 8.12 -3.84 12.96
N GLN A 63 9.08 -4.54 13.54
CA GLN A 63 9.49 -4.32 14.93
C GLN A 63 10.17 -2.97 15.18
N ASN A 64 10.63 -2.28 14.12
CA ASN A 64 11.18 -0.93 14.26
C ASN A 64 10.13 0.08 14.73
N ILE A 65 8.87 -0.16 14.43
CA ILE A 65 7.74 0.71 14.81
C ILE A 65 6.95 0.19 16.01
N ALA A 66 7.19 -1.06 16.45
CA ALA A 66 6.53 -1.68 17.60
C ALA A 66 7.50 -1.83 18.78
N LEU A 67 7.39 -0.97 19.79
CA LEU A 67 8.33 -0.95 20.91
C LEU A 67 8.12 -2.11 21.91
N VAL A 68 6.87 -2.49 22.18
CA VAL A 68 6.50 -3.55 23.13
C VAL A 68 5.40 -4.44 22.56
N ASN A 69 5.30 -5.67 23.04
CA ASN A 69 4.31 -6.68 22.66
C ASN A 69 4.37 -7.13 21.18
N GLY A 70 5.46 -6.81 20.46
CA GLY A 70 5.65 -7.21 19.07
C GLY A 70 4.72 -6.51 18.10
N THR A 71 4.65 -7.03 16.87
CA THR A 71 3.83 -6.50 15.78
C THR A 71 2.38 -6.91 15.96
N PRO A 72 1.40 -5.97 15.98
CA PRO A 72 -0.01 -6.31 16.20
C PRO A 72 -0.65 -7.09 15.06
N TYR A 73 -0.10 -6.99 13.85
CA TYR A 73 -0.61 -7.64 12.63
C TYR A 73 0.54 -8.35 11.89
N PRO A 74 0.92 -9.57 12.28
CA PRO A 74 1.92 -10.33 11.51
C PRO A 74 1.36 -10.77 10.17
N VAL A 75 2.19 -10.79 9.14
CA VAL A 75 1.79 -11.35 7.83
C VAL A 75 1.50 -12.85 7.99
N PRO A 76 0.28 -13.32 7.67
CA PRO A 76 -0.08 -14.72 7.86
C PRO A 76 0.70 -15.63 6.92
N LYS A 77 0.99 -16.84 7.40
CA LYS A 77 1.60 -17.92 6.61
C LYS A 77 0.54 -18.95 6.27
N PHE A 78 0.58 -19.48 5.06
CA PHE A 78 -0.38 -20.45 4.55
C PHE A 78 0.34 -21.67 4.01
N ASP A 79 -0.05 -22.86 4.48
CA ASP A 79 0.38 -24.14 3.89
C ASP A 79 -0.51 -24.53 2.70
N ASP A 80 -1.76 -24.04 2.66
CA ASP A 80 -2.73 -24.29 1.61
C ASP A 80 -2.84 -23.07 0.68
N PRO A 81 -2.47 -23.19 -0.61
CA PRO A 81 -2.53 -22.08 -1.56
C PRO A 81 -3.98 -21.63 -1.86
N TYR A 82 -4.98 -22.49 -1.70
CA TYR A 82 -6.38 -22.09 -1.87
C TYR A 82 -6.86 -21.19 -0.72
N LYS A 83 -6.49 -21.50 0.51
CA LYS A 83 -6.74 -20.59 1.66
C LYS A 83 -5.99 -19.27 1.52
N LYS A 84 -4.77 -19.31 0.98
CA LYS A 84 -4.03 -18.10 0.66
C LYS A 84 -4.76 -17.27 -0.40
N ARG A 85 -5.34 -17.89 -1.43
CA ARG A 85 -6.15 -17.23 -2.46
C ARG A 85 -7.36 -16.53 -1.85
N GLU A 86 -8.13 -17.22 -1.01
CA GLU A 86 -9.29 -16.65 -0.32
C GLU A 86 -8.89 -15.41 0.47
N TRP A 87 -7.88 -15.51 1.32
CA TRP A 87 -7.34 -14.40 2.08
C TRP A 87 -6.88 -13.22 1.19
N MET A 88 -6.17 -13.51 0.10
CA MET A 88 -5.72 -12.46 -0.83
C MET A 88 -6.89 -11.73 -1.51
N LEU A 89 -7.96 -12.45 -1.87
CA LEU A 89 -9.17 -11.86 -2.47
C LEU A 89 -9.95 -11.01 -1.48
N GLU A 90 -10.05 -11.43 -0.21
CA GLU A 90 -10.65 -10.65 0.86
C GLU A 90 -9.89 -9.35 1.10
N HIS A 91 -8.55 -9.39 1.14
CA HIS A 91 -7.69 -8.22 1.27
C HIS A 91 -7.75 -7.31 0.04
N MET A 92 -7.87 -7.89 -1.16
CA MET A 92 -8.08 -7.11 -2.38
C MET A 92 -9.41 -6.35 -2.37
N ALA A 93 -10.49 -7.00 -1.92
CA ALA A 93 -11.78 -6.32 -1.74
C ALA A 93 -11.67 -5.21 -0.68
N GLY A 94 -10.96 -5.46 0.42
CA GLY A 94 -10.65 -4.47 1.44
C GLY A 94 -9.88 -3.27 0.89
N ALA A 95 -8.88 -3.51 0.02
CA ALA A 95 -8.13 -2.44 -0.64
C ALA A 95 -9.07 -1.56 -1.50
N PHE A 96 -10.03 -2.14 -2.22
CA PHE A 96 -11.03 -1.38 -2.94
C PHE A 96 -11.93 -0.56 -2.02
N ARG A 97 -12.34 -1.09 -0.85
CA ARG A 97 -13.12 -0.33 0.14
C ARG A 97 -12.33 0.89 0.64
N VAL A 98 -11.06 0.69 0.99
CA VAL A 98 -10.16 1.80 1.38
C VAL A 98 -10.04 2.83 0.26
N PHE A 99 -9.81 2.40 -0.98
CA PHE A 99 -9.70 3.30 -2.13
C PHE A 99 -11.01 4.05 -2.42
N GLY A 100 -12.14 3.37 -2.30
CA GLY A 100 -13.46 4.01 -2.44
C GLY A 100 -13.70 5.10 -1.39
N ARG A 101 -13.38 4.82 -0.12
CA ARG A 101 -13.49 5.79 0.98
C ARG A 101 -12.54 7.00 0.80
N ARG A 102 -11.34 6.76 0.26
CA ARG A 102 -10.36 7.81 -0.01
C ARG A 102 -10.65 8.61 -1.28
N GLY A 103 -11.69 8.25 -2.04
CA GLY A 103 -12.07 8.95 -3.28
C GLY A 103 -11.11 8.69 -4.45
N PHE A 104 -10.49 7.51 -4.50
CA PHE A 104 -9.60 7.14 -5.60
C PHE A 104 -10.34 6.55 -6.80
N GLY A 105 -11.64 6.27 -6.68
CA GLY A 105 -12.49 5.84 -7.79
C GLY A 105 -12.89 7.02 -8.68
N GLU A 106 -12.81 6.84 -10.01
CA GLU A 106 -13.25 7.83 -10.98
C GLU A 106 -13.94 7.12 -12.17
N GLY A 107 -15.28 7.11 -12.14
CA GLY A 107 -16.07 6.39 -13.15
C GLY A 107 -15.69 4.89 -13.17
N SER A 108 -15.29 4.41 -14.35
CA SER A 108 -14.84 3.03 -14.56
C SER A 108 -13.31 2.87 -14.53
N ALA A 109 -12.58 3.94 -14.23
CA ALA A 109 -11.12 3.92 -14.19
C ALA A 109 -10.60 3.35 -12.87
N GLY A 110 -9.44 2.71 -12.96
CA GLY A 110 -8.75 2.13 -11.81
C GLY A 110 -8.99 0.63 -11.63
N HIS A 111 -7.92 -0.03 -11.24
CA HIS A 111 -7.90 -1.49 -11.09
C HIS A 111 -6.81 -1.91 -10.12
N ILE A 112 -7.09 -2.99 -9.40
CA ILE A 112 -6.11 -3.72 -8.60
C ILE A 112 -6.02 -5.12 -9.19
N SER A 113 -4.81 -5.69 -9.21
CA SER A 113 -4.62 -7.10 -9.55
C SER A 113 -3.78 -7.80 -8.49
N ILE A 114 -4.03 -9.11 -8.33
CA ILE A 114 -3.21 -10.00 -7.52
C ILE A 114 -2.87 -11.25 -8.33
N ARG A 115 -1.60 -11.67 -8.27
CA ARG A 115 -1.16 -12.95 -8.85
C ARG A 115 -1.78 -14.10 -8.07
N ASP A 116 -2.31 -15.10 -8.79
CA ASP A 116 -2.89 -16.26 -8.13
C ASP A 116 -1.80 -17.10 -7.44
N PRO A 117 -1.96 -17.43 -6.15
CA PRO A 117 -1.01 -18.27 -5.43
C PRO A 117 -1.10 -19.76 -5.80
N VAL A 118 -2.18 -20.21 -6.47
CA VAL A 118 -2.37 -21.59 -6.94
C VAL A 118 -1.74 -21.78 -8.32
N ASP A 119 -1.98 -20.83 -9.24
CA ASP A 119 -1.34 -20.79 -10.56
C ASP A 119 -0.72 -19.41 -10.81
N PRO A 120 0.59 -19.22 -10.55
CA PRO A 120 1.27 -17.96 -10.71
C PRO A 120 1.29 -17.38 -12.14
N ASN A 121 0.84 -18.13 -13.15
CA ASN A 121 0.68 -17.66 -14.52
C ASN A 121 -0.70 -17.02 -14.76
N THR A 122 -1.50 -16.87 -13.73
CA THR A 122 -2.82 -16.26 -13.73
C THR A 122 -2.92 -15.16 -12.67
N PHE A 123 -3.95 -14.33 -12.77
CA PHE A 123 -4.16 -13.25 -11.81
C PHE A 123 -5.63 -12.89 -11.68
N TRP A 124 -5.97 -12.25 -10.58
CA TRP A 124 -7.30 -11.73 -10.27
C TRP A 124 -7.34 -10.23 -10.50
N ILE A 125 -8.46 -9.73 -11.02
CA ILE A 125 -8.68 -8.31 -11.28
C ILE A 125 -10.17 -7.98 -11.04
N ASN A 126 -10.47 -6.71 -10.73
CA ASN A 126 -11.83 -6.25 -10.53
C ASN A 126 -12.65 -6.21 -11.83
N PRO A 127 -13.98 -6.39 -11.74
CA PRO A 127 -14.87 -6.15 -12.87
C PRO A 127 -14.93 -4.66 -13.22
N LEU A 128 -15.10 -4.38 -14.50
CA LEU A 128 -15.34 -3.04 -15.04
C LEU A 128 -16.73 -2.53 -14.60
N GLY A 129 -16.82 -1.27 -14.20
CA GLY A 129 -18.10 -0.58 -14.00
C GLY A 129 -18.73 -0.83 -12.62
N VAL A 130 -18.02 -1.44 -11.68
CA VAL A 130 -18.46 -1.57 -10.28
C VAL A 130 -17.72 -0.55 -9.43
N HIS A 131 -18.46 0.24 -8.65
CA HIS A 131 -17.86 1.22 -7.75
C HIS A 131 -17.00 0.53 -6.69
N PHE A 132 -15.81 1.06 -6.40
CA PHE A 132 -14.84 0.47 -5.47
C PHE A 132 -15.43 0.13 -4.11
N SER A 133 -16.26 1.01 -3.55
CA SER A 133 -16.92 0.77 -2.26
C SER A 133 -18.00 -0.33 -2.28
N LEU A 134 -18.30 -0.93 -3.41
CA LEU A 134 -19.29 -2.00 -3.54
C LEU A 134 -18.65 -3.35 -3.85
N LEU A 135 -17.37 -3.37 -4.23
CA LEU A 135 -16.67 -4.60 -4.59
C LEU A 135 -16.52 -5.53 -3.38
N THR A 136 -16.69 -6.81 -3.64
CA THR A 136 -16.50 -7.92 -2.70
C THR A 136 -15.46 -8.90 -3.24
N ALA A 137 -14.98 -9.81 -2.40
CA ALA A 137 -14.03 -10.84 -2.82
C ALA A 137 -14.58 -11.74 -3.93
N SER A 138 -15.92 -11.99 -3.93
CA SER A 138 -16.60 -12.82 -4.94
C SER A 138 -16.79 -12.12 -6.29
N ASP A 139 -16.62 -10.82 -6.38
CA ASP A 139 -16.75 -10.08 -7.63
C ASP A 139 -15.52 -10.20 -8.53
N MET A 140 -14.39 -10.64 -7.99
CA MET A 140 -13.11 -10.64 -8.70
C MET A 140 -13.12 -11.64 -9.85
N ILE A 141 -12.54 -11.22 -10.97
CA ILE A 141 -12.43 -12.00 -12.20
C ILE A 141 -11.07 -12.66 -12.25
N HIS A 142 -11.02 -13.97 -12.51
CA HIS A 142 -9.77 -14.71 -12.70
C HIS A 142 -9.40 -14.75 -14.17
N MET A 143 -8.18 -14.30 -14.50
CA MET A 143 -7.67 -14.18 -15.87
C MET A 143 -6.37 -14.94 -16.03
N ASP A 144 -6.17 -15.56 -17.19
CA ASP A 144 -4.82 -15.90 -17.60
C ASP A 144 -4.08 -14.69 -18.18
N MET A 145 -2.76 -14.84 -18.38
CA MET A 145 -1.93 -13.75 -18.91
C MET A 145 -2.14 -13.45 -20.40
N ASP A 146 -2.95 -14.22 -21.10
CA ASP A 146 -3.23 -14.06 -22.54
C ASP A 146 -4.59 -13.43 -22.82
N GLY A 147 -5.43 -13.32 -21.78
CA GLY A 147 -6.70 -12.60 -21.82
C GLY A 147 -7.94 -13.50 -21.77
N HIS A 148 -7.79 -14.76 -21.38
CA HIS A 148 -8.92 -15.64 -21.20
C HIS A 148 -9.40 -15.59 -19.74
N MET A 149 -10.71 -15.51 -19.59
CA MET A 149 -11.37 -15.57 -18.28
C MET A 149 -11.48 -17.03 -17.83
N LEU A 150 -11.09 -17.31 -16.58
CA LEU A 150 -11.15 -18.63 -15.97
C LEU A 150 -12.47 -18.81 -15.18
N ARG A 151 -12.89 -20.06 -14.99
CA ARG A 151 -14.23 -20.38 -14.46
C ARG A 151 -14.34 -20.39 -12.94
N ASP A 152 -13.26 -20.23 -12.22
CA ASP A 152 -13.23 -20.24 -10.74
C ASP A 152 -13.36 -18.85 -10.12
N GLY A 153 -13.54 -17.80 -10.94
CA GLY A 153 -13.88 -16.45 -10.55
C GLY A 153 -15.26 -16.01 -11.04
N ASN A 154 -15.54 -14.71 -10.94
CA ASN A 154 -16.72 -14.10 -11.53
C ASN A 154 -16.64 -14.18 -13.06
N THR A 155 -17.60 -14.88 -13.68
CA THR A 155 -17.66 -15.10 -15.15
C THR A 155 -18.68 -14.23 -15.85
N THR A 156 -19.37 -13.35 -15.13
CA THR A 156 -20.42 -12.46 -15.68
C THR A 156 -19.94 -11.02 -15.86
N GLY A 157 -18.84 -10.63 -15.19
CA GLY A 157 -18.26 -9.31 -15.29
C GLY A 157 -17.43 -9.13 -16.55
N SER A 158 -17.19 -7.88 -16.93
CA SER A 158 -16.24 -7.51 -17.99
C SER A 158 -14.95 -6.99 -17.36
N VAL A 159 -13.82 -7.12 -18.04
CA VAL A 159 -12.52 -6.60 -17.58
C VAL A 159 -12.17 -5.33 -18.37
N ASN A 160 -11.59 -4.34 -17.70
CA ASN A 160 -11.05 -3.16 -18.35
C ASN A 160 -9.87 -3.56 -19.24
N ALA A 161 -9.97 -3.30 -20.56
CA ALA A 161 -8.95 -3.71 -21.53
C ALA A 161 -7.58 -3.07 -21.26
N ALA A 162 -7.54 -1.79 -20.89
CA ALA A 162 -6.30 -1.10 -20.51
C ALA A 162 -5.73 -1.66 -19.21
N GLY A 163 -6.60 -1.92 -18.22
CA GLY A 163 -6.23 -2.58 -16.96
C GLY A 163 -5.60 -3.95 -17.22
N PHE A 164 -6.24 -4.79 -18.02
CA PHE A 164 -5.68 -6.08 -18.41
C PHE A 164 -4.29 -5.94 -19.05
N SER A 165 -4.16 -5.04 -20.03
CA SER A 165 -2.90 -4.84 -20.75
C SER A 165 -1.76 -4.42 -19.84
N ILE A 166 -1.99 -3.47 -18.93
CA ILE A 166 -0.98 -2.99 -17.98
C ILE A 166 -0.63 -4.10 -16.98
N HIS A 167 -1.63 -4.69 -16.29
CA HIS A 167 -1.39 -5.63 -15.21
C HIS A 167 -0.79 -6.95 -15.68
N SER A 168 -1.28 -7.52 -16.80
CA SER A 168 -0.71 -8.75 -17.35
C SER A 168 0.76 -8.58 -17.76
N ALA A 169 1.10 -7.47 -18.41
CA ALA A 169 2.47 -7.19 -18.81
C ALA A 169 3.38 -6.91 -17.60
N PHE A 170 2.86 -6.16 -16.61
CA PHE A 170 3.59 -5.83 -15.39
C PHE A 170 3.90 -7.08 -14.57
N LEU A 171 2.89 -7.90 -14.30
CA LEU A 171 3.07 -9.15 -13.54
C LEU A 171 3.98 -10.15 -14.28
N LYS A 172 3.92 -10.23 -15.62
CA LYS A 172 4.88 -11.05 -16.40
C LYS A 172 6.32 -10.58 -16.21
N ALA A 173 6.56 -9.25 -16.22
CA ALA A 173 7.90 -8.68 -16.11
C ALA A 173 8.46 -8.66 -14.69
N ARG A 174 7.60 -8.74 -13.67
CA ARG A 174 7.92 -8.61 -12.25
C ARG A 174 7.47 -9.86 -11.46
N PRO A 175 8.17 -11.00 -11.60
CA PRO A 175 7.83 -12.21 -10.84
C PRO A 175 8.06 -12.06 -9.32
N ASP A 176 8.76 -11.03 -8.90
CA ASP A 176 9.04 -10.66 -7.51
C ASP A 176 7.86 -9.96 -6.82
N VAL A 177 6.85 -9.48 -7.57
CA VAL A 177 5.65 -8.86 -7.02
C VAL A 177 4.41 -9.71 -7.30
N ASN A 178 3.44 -9.64 -6.38
CA ASN A 178 2.20 -10.40 -6.47
C ASN A 178 0.96 -9.51 -6.62
N ALA A 179 1.09 -8.20 -6.39
CA ALA A 179 -0.04 -7.28 -6.49
C ALA A 179 0.38 -5.98 -7.17
N ALA A 180 -0.57 -5.34 -7.84
CA ALA A 180 -0.42 -4.01 -8.40
C ALA A 180 -1.72 -3.21 -8.26
N CYS A 181 -1.61 -1.92 -7.95
CA CYS A 181 -2.70 -0.97 -7.80
C CYS A 181 -2.51 0.19 -8.75
N HIS A 182 -3.57 0.57 -9.48
CA HIS A 182 -3.62 1.76 -10.33
C HIS A 182 -4.97 2.44 -10.22
N THR A 183 -4.97 3.75 -10.06
CA THR A 183 -6.18 4.58 -10.18
C THR A 183 -5.84 5.95 -10.78
N HIS A 184 -6.89 6.72 -11.09
CA HIS A 184 -6.79 8.10 -11.55
C HIS A 184 -7.05 9.09 -10.39
N SER A 185 -6.42 8.86 -9.24
CA SER A 185 -6.53 9.73 -8.07
C SER A 185 -6.08 11.16 -8.36
N VAL A 186 -6.69 12.14 -7.67
CA VAL A 186 -6.60 13.56 -8.05
C VAL A 186 -5.17 14.08 -8.02
N PHE A 187 -4.45 13.86 -6.92
CA PHE A 187 -3.09 14.40 -6.77
C PHE A 187 -2.07 13.61 -7.58
N GLY A 188 -2.27 12.30 -7.72
CA GLY A 188 -1.46 11.47 -8.59
C GLY A 188 -1.56 11.89 -10.06
N LYS A 189 -2.78 12.12 -10.56
CA LYS A 189 -2.99 12.66 -11.91
C LYS A 189 -2.33 14.03 -12.08
N ALA A 190 -2.58 14.93 -11.13
CA ALA A 190 -2.03 16.29 -11.20
C ALA A 190 -0.50 16.29 -11.21
N TYR A 191 0.11 15.48 -10.32
CA TYR A 191 1.56 15.40 -10.24
C TYR A 191 2.17 14.68 -11.47
N SER A 192 1.49 13.67 -11.99
CA SER A 192 1.97 12.91 -13.16
C SER A 192 2.19 13.79 -14.39
N ALA A 193 1.50 14.93 -14.49
CA ALA A 193 1.66 15.88 -15.59
C ALA A 193 3.08 16.49 -15.66
N PHE A 194 3.83 16.49 -14.57
CA PHE A 194 5.21 17.00 -14.55
C PHE A 194 6.22 15.99 -15.10
N GLY A 195 5.89 14.70 -15.16
CA GLY A 195 6.82 13.66 -15.62
C GLY A 195 8.11 13.59 -14.81
N LYS A 196 8.04 13.84 -13.51
CA LYS A 196 9.17 13.91 -12.58
C LYS A 196 9.01 12.93 -11.43
N PRO A 197 10.11 12.42 -10.84
CA PRO A 197 10.06 11.75 -9.55
C PRO A 197 9.67 12.72 -8.43
N LEU A 198 9.17 12.18 -7.32
CA LEU A 198 8.91 12.92 -6.09
C LEU A 198 10.22 13.32 -5.42
N ASP A 199 10.27 14.53 -4.87
CA ASP A 199 11.37 14.99 -4.02
C ASP A 199 11.23 14.40 -2.60
N MET A 200 12.34 14.22 -1.91
CA MET A 200 12.33 13.76 -0.52
C MET A 200 12.05 14.95 0.41
N LEU A 201 10.76 15.31 0.56
CA LEU A 201 10.33 16.49 1.32
C LEU A 201 9.96 16.21 2.77
N ASN A 202 9.63 14.97 3.08
CA ASN A 202 9.21 14.51 4.41
C ASN A 202 9.60 13.05 4.62
N GLN A 203 9.44 12.55 5.84
CA GLN A 203 9.77 11.17 6.20
C GLN A 203 9.06 10.16 5.30
N ASP A 204 7.76 10.32 5.10
CA ASP A 204 6.94 9.39 4.31
C ASP A 204 7.42 9.33 2.85
N GLY A 205 7.82 10.46 2.28
CA GLY A 205 8.38 10.55 0.94
C GLY A 205 9.67 9.75 0.77
N CYS A 206 10.45 9.57 1.85
CA CYS A 206 11.69 8.80 1.81
C CYS A 206 11.47 7.31 1.49
N LEU A 207 10.26 6.76 1.69
CA LEU A 207 9.94 5.38 1.29
C LEU A 207 10.04 5.19 -0.23
N PHE A 208 9.91 6.27 -1.00
CA PHE A 208 10.07 6.29 -2.45
C PHE A 208 11.50 6.59 -2.92
N TYR A 209 12.44 6.87 -2.03
CA TYR A 209 13.84 7.10 -2.39
C TYR A 209 14.43 5.89 -3.10
N LYS A 210 14.92 6.06 -4.35
CA LYS A 210 15.40 4.97 -5.22
C LYS A 210 14.39 3.80 -5.37
N ASN A 211 13.10 4.05 -5.14
CA ASN A 211 12.02 3.07 -5.24
C ASN A 211 10.84 3.62 -6.06
N GLN A 212 11.09 4.64 -6.84
CA GLN A 212 10.13 5.24 -7.76
C GLN A 212 10.69 5.28 -9.16
N ALA A 213 9.81 5.19 -10.15
CA ALA A 213 10.12 5.32 -11.56
C ALA A 213 9.13 6.26 -12.23
N VAL A 214 9.52 6.85 -13.34
CA VAL A 214 8.64 7.68 -14.17
C VAL A 214 8.57 7.07 -15.55
N TYR A 215 7.36 6.75 -15.99
CA TYR A 215 7.09 6.40 -17.38
C TYR A 215 6.68 7.66 -18.13
N THR A 216 7.52 8.13 -19.06
CA THR A 216 7.35 9.40 -19.79
C THR A 216 6.68 9.24 -21.15
N GLY A 217 6.38 8.01 -21.56
CA GLY A 217 5.86 7.70 -22.89
C GLY A 217 4.34 7.59 -22.91
N PHE A 218 3.58 8.67 -22.63
CA PHE A 218 2.13 8.62 -22.74
C PHE A 218 1.68 8.40 -24.17
N GLY A 219 1.24 7.17 -24.50
CA GLY A 219 0.73 6.76 -25.81
C GLY A 219 -0.80 6.84 -25.96
N GLY A 220 -1.49 7.49 -25.02
CA GLY A 220 -2.96 7.48 -24.96
C GLY A 220 -3.50 6.37 -24.07
N VAL A 221 -4.66 5.82 -24.40
CA VAL A 221 -5.26 4.71 -23.65
C VAL A 221 -4.46 3.43 -23.87
N ALA A 222 -4.00 2.80 -22.79
CA ALA A 222 -3.11 1.62 -22.81
C ALA A 222 -3.84 0.33 -23.23
N ILE A 223 -4.50 0.34 -24.39
CA ILE A 223 -5.22 -0.84 -24.92
C ILE A 223 -4.25 -1.87 -25.51
N GLU A 224 -3.12 -1.40 -26.04
CA GLU A 224 -2.15 -2.27 -26.68
C GLU A 224 -1.22 -2.95 -25.65
N LYS A 225 -0.95 -4.25 -25.84
CA LYS A 225 -0.01 -5.02 -24.99
C LYS A 225 1.39 -4.38 -24.96
N GLU A 226 1.78 -3.63 -25.97
CA GLU A 226 3.08 -2.98 -26.03
C GLU A 226 3.20 -1.82 -25.03
N GLU A 227 2.13 -1.08 -24.77
CA GLU A 227 2.13 -0.02 -23.75
C GLU A 227 2.40 -0.60 -22.36
N GLY A 228 1.71 -1.69 -22.01
CA GLY A 228 1.95 -2.39 -20.75
C GLY A 228 3.41 -2.87 -20.59
N ARG A 229 4.04 -3.34 -21.68
CA ARG A 229 5.45 -3.73 -21.67
C ARG A 229 6.38 -2.54 -21.46
N ARG A 230 6.10 -1.38 -22.10
CA ARG A 230 6.87 -0.16 -21.91
C ARG A 230 6.78 0.35 -20.47
N ILE A 231 5.59 0.33 -19.88
CA ILE A 231 5.39 0.68 -18.47
C ILE A 231 6.21 -0.25 -17.57
N ALA A 232 6.10 -1.57 -17.77
CA ALA A 232 6.85 -2.54 -16.98
C ALA A 232 8.38 -2.36 -17.11
N LYS A 233 8.86 -2.07 -18.32
CA LYS A 233 10.27 -1.77 -18.58
C LYS A 233 10.72 -0.50 -17.85
N ALA A 234 9.93 0.57 -17.90
CA ALA A 234 10.24 1.83 -17.22
C ALA A 234 10.25 1.68 -15.68
N ALA A 235 9.36 0.87 -15.15
CA ALA A 235 9.29 0.57 -13.72
C ALA A 235 10.59 -0.07 -13.18
N GLY A 236 11.25 -0.91 -13.98
CA GLY A 236 12.43 -1.66 -13.53
C GLY A 236 12.13 -2.45 -12.26
N LYS A 237 12.85 -2.13 -11.18
CA LYS A 237 12.63 -2.73 -9.83
C LYS A 237 11.83 -1.84 -8.89
N ALA A 238 11.41 -0.66 -9.31
CA ALA A 238 10.63 0.26 -8.47
C ALA A 238 9.24 -0.32 -8.17
N ASN A 239 8.74 -0.05 -6.98
CA ASN A 239 7.39 -0.41 -6.55
C ASN A 239 6.39 0.75 -6.63
N ALA A 240 6.87 1.96 -6.95
CA ALA A 240 6.04 3.15 -7.15
C ALA A 240 6.35 3.76 -8.51
N ILE A 241 5.36 3.94 -9.34
CA ILE A 241 5.53 4.37 -10.73
C ILE A 241 4.59 5.55 -11.01
N ILE A 242 5.17 6.64 -11.51
CA ILE A 242 4.42 7.77 -12.04
C ILE A 242 4.24 7.55 -13.54
N LEU A 243 3.00 7.40 -13.97
CA LEU A 243 2.64 7.31 -15.38
C LEU A 243 2.33 8.73 -15.87
N GLN A 244 3.26 9.34 -16.61
CA GLN A 244 3.13 10.74 -17.07
C GLN A 244 1.79 10.97 -17.77
N ASN A 245 1.10 12.06 -17.39
CA ASN A 245 -0.23 12.46 -17.90
C ASN A 245 -1.34 11.43 -17.69
N HIS A 246 -1.16 10.47 -16.76
CA HIS A 246 -2.10 9.38 -16.57
C HIS A 246 -2.45 9.18 -15.09
N GLY A 247 -1.49 8.89 -14.25
CA GLY A 247 -1.73 8.63 -12.82
C GLY A 247 -0.59 7.85 -12.18
N LEU A 248 -0.93 7.06 -11.16
CA LEU A 248 0.04 6.29 -10.39
C LEU A 248 -0.19 4.79 -10.56
N LEU A 249 0.89 4.02 -10.48
CA LEU A 249 0.88 2.57 -10.35
C LEU A 249 1.80 2.19 -9.19
N THR A 250 1.34 1.33 -8.29
CA THR A 250 2.16 0.77 -7.21
C THR A 250 2.10 -0.75 -7.23
N ALA A 251 3.15 -1.38 -6.69
CA ALA A 251 3.27 -2.83 -6.66
C ALA A 251 3.84 -3.32 -5.33
N GLY A 252 3.54 -4.56 -4.98
CA GLY A 252 4.00 -5.17 -3.74
C GLY A 252 3.97 -6.69 -3.77
N THR A 253 4.54 -7.29 -2.73
CA THR A 253 4.49 -8.74 -2.49
C THR A 253 3.12 -9.17 -1.98
N THR A 254 2.36 -8.24 -1.40
CA THR A 254 0.95 -8.38 -1.02
C THR A 254 0.13 -7.24 -1.61
N VAL A 255 -1.18 -7.41 -1.67
CA VAL A 255 -2.08 -6.32 -2.06
C VAL A 255 -2.09 -5.20 -1.03
N ASP A 256 -1.87 -5.54 0.23
CA ASP A 256 -1.77 -4.60 1.34
C ASP A 256 -0.58 -3.64 1.16
N GLU A 257 0.60 -4.19 0.85
CA GLU A 257 1.79 -3.39 0.52
C GLU A 257 1.51 -2.46 -0.66
N ALA A 258 0.99 -3.00 -1.77
CA ALA A 258 0.71 -2.21 -2.96
C ALA A 258 -0.31 -1.10 -2.69
N ALA A 259 -1.37 -1.39 -1.92
CA ALA A 259 -2.43 -0.44 -1.59
C ALA A 259 -1.95 0.64 -0.60
N TYR A 260 -1.15 0.28 0.40
CA TYR A 260 -0.56 1.27 1.29
C TYR A 260 0.37 2.22 0.55
N LEU A 261 1.29 1.67 -0.27
CA LEU A 261 2.18 2.47 -1.12
C LEU A 261 1.39 3.42 -2.03
N TYR A 262 0.26 2.94 -2.59
CA TYR A 262 -0.60 3.79 -3.41
C TYR A 262 -1.15 4.98 -2.63
N THR A 263 -1.70 4.72 -1.45
CA THR A 263 -2.25 5.74 -0.57
C THR A 263 -1.19 6.76 -0.15
N LEU A 264 -0.01 6.26 0.20
CA LEU A 264 1.12 7.09 0.61
C LEU A 264 1.64 7.94 -0.56
N MET A 265 1.74 7.34 -1.76
CA MET A 265 2.20 8.05 -2.95
C MET A 265 1.26 9.17 -3.35
N GLU A 266 -0.05 8.94 -3.31
CA GLU A 266 -1.08 9.97 -3.55
C GLU A 266 -0.92 11.14 -2.58
N ARG A 267 -0.73 10.86 -1.29
CA ARG A 267 -0.50 11.90 -0.26
C ARG A 267 0.83 12.63 -0.46
N THR A 268 1.86 11.92 -0.86
CA THR A 268 3.17 12.53 -1.15
C THR A 268 3.07 13.46 -2.37
N CYS A 269 2.32 13.06 -3.42
CA CYS A 269 2.00 13.95 -4.55
C CYS A 269 1.28 15.21 -4.08
N GLN A 270 0.29 15.09 -3.19
CA GLN A 270 -0.41 16.24 -2.62
C GLN A 270 0.54 17.16 -1.86
N CYS A 271 1.38 16.61 -0.98
CA CYS A 271 2.36 17.39 -0.21
C CYS A 271 3.33 18.13 -1.12
N GLN A 272 3.83 17.46 -2.16
CA GLN A 272 4.73 18.08 -3.11
C GLN A 272 4.08 19.21 -3.89
N LEU A 273 2.89 19.00 -4.43
CA LEU A 273 2.15 20.05 -5.16
C LEU A 273 1.91 21.28 -4.30
N LEU A 274 1.57 21.09 -3.02
CA LEU A 274 1.37 22.20 -2.07
C LEU A 274 2.69 22.93 -1.75
N ALA A 275 3.79 22.19 -1.57
CA ALA A 275 5.11 22.76 -1.32
C ALA A 275 5.62 23.51 -2.56
N ASP A 276 5.47 22.95 -3.76
CA ASP A 276 5.85 23.57 -5.02
C ASP A 276 5.05 24.86 -5.26
N ALA A 277 3.77 24.88 -4.97
CA ALA A 277 2.94 26.08 -5.05
C ALA A 277 3.40 27.16 -4.06
N ALA A 278 3.83 26.78 -2.86
CA ALA A 278 4.30 27.72 -1.85
C ALA A 278 5.68 28.31 -2.18
N GLU A 279 6.50 27.68 -3.04
CA GLU A 279 7.79 28.25 -3.49
C GLU A 279 7.59 29.51 -4.34
N SER A 280 6.46 29.66 -5.03
CA SER A 280 6.14 30.86 -5.80
C SER A 280 6.11 32.14 -4.95
N ASP A 281 5.88 32.00 -3.64
CA ASP A 281 5.87 33.12 -2.68
C ASP A 281 7.26 33.39 -2.06
N GLY A 282 8.32 32.82 -2.65
CA GLY A 282 9.71 32.99 -2.19
C GLY A 282 10.14 32.07 -1.04
N ARG A 283 9.26 31.15 -0.60
CA ARG A 283 9.62 30.09 0.34
C ARG A 283 10.45 29.04 -0.40
N LYS A 284 11.47 28.49 0.26
CA LYS A 284 12.30 27.45 -0.33
C LYS A 284 12.07 26.13 0.37
N LYS A 285 11.89 25.08 -0.41
CA LYS A 285 11.87 23.70 0.12
C LYS A 285 13.24 23.32 0.65
N VAL A 286 13.24 22.54 1.72
CA VAL A 286 14.45 21.88 2.23
C VAL A 286 14.33 20.40 1.87
N ILE A 287 15.18 19.95 0.97
CA ILE A 287 15.22 18.55 0.53
C ILE A 287 15.99 17.74 1.56
N ILE A 288 15.46 16.59 1.96
CA ILE A 288 16.15 15.64 2.84
C ILE A 288 17.38 15.12 2.10
N PRO A 289 18.58 15.15 2.72
CA PRO A 289 19.80 14.63 2.10
C PRO A 289 19.66 13.15 1.72
N ASP A 290 20.31 12.75 0.63
CA ASP A 290 20.29 11.38 0.09
C ASP A 290 20.61 10.31 1.13
N GLU A 291 21.64 10.54 1.95
CA GLU A 291 22.04 9.64 3.04
C GLU A 291 20.90 9.42 4.04
N THR A 292 20.25 10.51 4.47
CA THR A 292 19.13 10.45 5.41
C THR A 292 17.91 9.79 4.79
N ALA A 293 17.61 10.10 3.53
CA ALA A 293 16.50 9.49 2.80
C ALA A 293 16.70 7.97 2.61
N GLU A 294 17.92 7.56 2.27
CA GLU A 294 18.26 6.15 2.10
C GLU A 294 18.18 5.38 3.43
N TYR A 295 18.67 5.96 4.52
CA TYR A 295 18.56 5.37 5.84
C TYR A 295 17.10 5.28 6.31
N THR A 296 16.31 6.33 6.12
CA THR A 296 14.88 6.34 6.47
C THR A 296 14.16 5.22 5.73
N LYS A 297 14.34 5.12 4.42
CA LYS A 297 13.79 4.03 3.63
C LYS A 297 14.24 2.66 4.15
N PHE A 298 15.54 2.50 4.44
CA PHE A 298 16.07 1.23 4.95
C PHE A 298 15.37 0.81 6.25
N MET A 299 15.08 1.76 7.14
CA MET A 299 14.45 1.47 8.44
C MET A 299 12.94 1.25 8.34
N ASP A 300 12.26 2.01 7.51
CA ASP A 300 10.79 2.10 7.51
C ASP A 300 10.13 1.30 6.38
N TYR A 301 10.86 1.01 5.28
CA TYR A 301 10.33 0.28 4.13
C TYR A 301 10.74 -1.18 4.13
N ASP A 302 9.77 -2.06 4.31
CA ASP A 302 9.82 -3.49 4.01
C ASP A 302 8.38 -4.01 3.86
N PRO A 303 8.16 -5.20 3.23
CA PRO A 303 6.82 -5.73 2.99
C PRO A 303 5.99 -5.95 4.27
N GLU A 304 6.64 -6.32 5.39
CA GLU A 304 5.96 -6.54 6.67
C GLU A 304 5.49 -5.23 7.29
N SER A 305 6.32 -4.16 7.23
CA SER A 305 5.95 -2.82 7.68
C SER A 305 4.81 -2.25 6.83
N MET A 306 4.89 -2.38 5.51
CA MET A 306 3.85 -1.89 4.61
C MET A 306 2.53 -2.65 4.78
N TYR A 307 2.60 -3.95 5.04
CA TYR A 307 1.44 -4.75 5.40
C TYR A 307 0.80 -4.24 6.70
N LEU A 308 1.59 -4.07 7.75
CA LEU A 308 1.11 -3.57 9.05
C LEU A 308 0.41 -2.21 8.90
N GLU A 309 1.02 -1.28 8.19
CA GLU A 309 0.46 0.06 7.98
C GLU A 309 -0.90 0.02 7.29
N PHE A 310 -1.07 -0.88 6.33
CA PHE A 310 -2.36 -1.04 5.65
C PHE A 310 -3.45 -1.63 6.55
N GLN A 311 -3.09 -2.48 7.53
CA GLN A 311 -4.07 -3.11 8.41
C GLN A 311 -4.89 -2.09 9.23
N VAL A 312 -4.35 -0.90 9.47
CA VAL A 312 -5.06 0.18 10.16
C VAL A 312 -6.29 0.62 9.36
N ASP A 313 -6.12 0.84 8.05
CA ASP A 313 -7.21 1.23 7.16
C ASP A 313 -8.17 0.06 6.86
N LEU A 314 -7.62 -1.13 6.64
CA LEU A 314 -8.42 -2.34 6.41
C LEU A 314 -9.27 -2.69 7.63
N GLY A 315 -8.69 -2.62 8.83
CA GLY A 315 -9.41 -2.86 10.08
C GLY A 315 -10.58 -1.89 10.29
N TYR A 316 -10.44 -0.64 9.86
CA TYR A 316 -11.54 0.31 9.86
C TYR A 316 -12.68 -0.12 8.92
N GLU A 317 -12.37 -0.57 7.69
CA GLU A 317 -13.39 -1.03 6.75
C GLU A 317 -14.10 -2.30 7.27
N ILE A 318 -13.35 -3.26 7.83
CA ILE A 318 -13.91 -4.48 8.44
C ILE A 318 -14.84 -4.14 9.61
N ALA A 319 -14.45 -3.20 10.47
CA ALA A 319 -15.28 -2.78 11.60
C ALA A 319 -16.58 -2.08 11.15
N LYS A 320 -16.54 -1.43 9.99
CA LYS A 320 -17.71 -0.75 9.42
C LYS A 320 -18.67 -1.71 8.72
N ASP A 321 -18.15 -2.61 7.92
CA ASP A 321 -18.90 -3.64 7.18
C ASP A 321 -17.91 -4.70 6.68
N ASN A 322 -18.01 -5.93 7.18
CA ASN A 322 -17.15 -7.04 6.79
C ASN A 322 -17.74 -7.93 5.69
N SER A 323 -18.91 -7.59 5.15
CA SER A 323 -19.62 -8.42 4.15
C SER A 323 -18.82 -8.58 2.84
N PHE A 324 -17.88 -7.66 2.56
CA PHE A 324 -17.04 -7.72 1.38
C PHE A 324 -16.00 -8.85 1.40
N MET A 325 -15.70 -9.42 2.57
CA MET A 325 -14.68 -10.46 2.73
C MET A 325 -15.18 -11.87 2.33
N SER A 326 -16.50 -12.05 2.12
CA SER A 326 -17.02 -13.35 1.75
C SER A 326 -16.61 -13.74 0.32
N PHE A 327 -15.77 -14.77 0.20
CA PHE A 327 -15.45 -15.39 -1.08
C PHE A 327 -16.29 -16.66 -1.28
N THR A 328 -17.19 -16.61 -2.25
CA THR A 328 -17.97 -17.78 -2.67
C THR A 328 -17.48 -18.23 -4.04
N ASN A 329 -16.84 -19.39 -4.10
CA ASN A 329 -16.39 -19.94 -5.38
C ASN A 329 -17.63 -20.18 -6.28
N ALA A 330 -17.61 -19.67 -7.51
CA ALA A 330 -18.72 -19.76 -8.47
C ALA A 330 -19.20 -21.21 -8.73
N LYS A 331 -18.38 -22.21 -8.38
CA LYS A 331 -18.77 -23.63 -8.43
C LYS A 331 -19.82 -24.03 -7.40
N ASN A 332 -20.01 -23.26 -6.34
CA ASN A 332 -20.98 -23.55 -5.27
C ASN A 332 -22.28 -22.74 -5.38
N ALA A 333 -22.37 -21.82 -6.35
CA ALA A 333 -23.56 -21.04 -6.62
C ALA A 333 -24.44 -21.76 -7.66
N LYS A 334 -25.08 -22.85 -7.27
CA LYS A 334 -26.20 -23.46 -7.99
C LYS A 334 -27.34 -23.74 -7.02
#